data_177482d9ab99081356296cf65f42280a
#
_entry.id   177482d9ab99081356296cf65f42280a
#
_cell.length_a   1.000
_cell.length_b   1.000
_cell.length_c   1.000
_cell.angle_alpha   90.00
_cell.angle_beta   90.00
_cell.angle_gamma   90.00
#
_symmetry.space_group_name_H-M   'P 1'
#
loop_
_entity.id
_entity.type
_entity.pdbx_description
1 polymer ?
#
loop_
_entity_poly.entity_id
_entity_poly.type
_entity_poly.pdbx_seq_one_letter_code
_entity_poly.pdbx_strand_id
1 'polypeptide(L)'
;MTKIRSVLIKYKFSFEENTAHSSYLYQKVFRSIYGYNQNVTKKSTKIYNYFRNGVVSNTPYIKSGKNSLILPIGSETELIEYFETGKNPTHNWKNKGNWTVEYKKDFIDVDSETITKTLENYINTLKIVNESNKQVNFMEELNLILSKDNSNQNYITTILNIMKKIINTNWFNETQKSSNDLSKFYEIYNKLKVKYNQ
;
A
#
# COMPACT_ATOMS: atom_id res chain seq x y z
N MET A 1 1.87 16.07 22.66
CA MET A 1 1.89 15.04 21.60
C MET A 1 2.73 15.55 20.46
N THR A 2 3.67 14.74 19.99
CA THR A 2 4.51 15.09 18.84
C THR A 2 3.67 14.98 17.57
N LYS A 3 3.83 15.95 16.68
CA LYS A 3 3.15 15.96 15.37
C LYS A 3 4.14 15.69 14.26
N ILE A 4 3.71 14.95 13.25
CA ILE A 4 4.52 14.52 12.12
C ILE A 4 3.97 15.12 10.85
N ARG A 5 4.82 15.81 10.11
CA ARG A 5 4.49 16.44 8.83
C ARG A 5 4.09 15.39 7.81
N SER A 6 2.95 15.60 7.17
CA SER A 6 2.30 14.64 6.26
C SER A 6 1.71 15.37 5.06
N VAL A 7 1.41 14.63 4.00
CA VAL A 7 0.75 15.17 2.80
C VAL A 7 -0.72 14.79 2.80
N LEU A 8 -1.59 15.78 2.72
CA LEU A 8 -3.02 15.61 2.51
C LEU A 8 -3.33 15.80 1.02
N ILE A 9 -3.91 14.77 0.41
CA ILE A 9 -4.45 14.82 -0.95
C ILE A 9 -5.97 14.77 -0.88
N LYS A 10 -6.61 15.85 -1.33
CA LYS A 10 -8.06 15.89 -1.58
C LYS A 10 -8.28 15.83 -3.08
N TYR A 11 -9.22 15.02 -3.53
CA TYR A 11 -9.47 14.84 -4.95
C TYR A 11 -10.96 14.68 -5.26
N LYS A 12 -11.34 15.03 -6.50
CA LYS A 12 -12.71 14.92 -7.00
C LYS A 12 -12.65 14.39 -8.42
N PHE A 13 -13.24 13.23 -8.65
CA PHE A 13 -13.42 12.70 -9.99
C PHE A 13 -14.68 13.29 -10.63
N SER A 14 -14.56 13.67 -11.89
CA SER A 14 -15.66 14.02 -12.77
C SER A 14 -15.72 12.97 -13.88
N PHE A 15 -16.91 12.48 -14.12
CA PHE A 15 -17.21 11.46 -15.14
C PHE A 15 -18.15 12.08 -16.19
N GLU A 16 -18.29 11.42 -17.35
CA GLU A 16 -19.31 11.80 -18.32
C GLU A 16 -20.71 11.84 -17.68
N GLU A 17 -21.59 12.64 -18.26
CA GLU A 17 -22.96 12.80 -17.79
C GLU A 17 -23.64 11.44 -17.59
N ASN A 18 -24.41 11.32 -16.49
CA ASN A 18 -25.15 10.12 -16.10
C ASN A 18 -24.33 8.90 -15.61
N THR A 19 -23.06 9.07 -15.26
CA THR A 19 -22.30 7.98 -14.61
C THR A 19 -22.76 7.77 -13.16
N ALA A 20 -23.56 6.74 -12.92
CA ALA A 20 -24.01 6.40 -11.56
C ALA A 20 -22.83 5.92 -10.68
N HIS A 21 -22.90 6.17 -9.36
CA HIS A 21 -21.91 5.71 -8.39
C HIS A 21 -21.77 4.18 -8.34
N SER A 22 -22.83 3.45 -8.72
CA SER A 22 -22.84 1.98 -8.86
C SER A 22 -22.23 1.50 -10.19
N SER A 23 -21.93 2.41 -11.13
CA SER A 23 -21.39 2.02 -12.43
C SER A 23 -20.03 1.34 -12.31
N TYR A 24 -19.73 0.47 -13.24
CA TYR A 24 -18.44 -0.22 -13.32
C TYR A 24 -17.27 0.78 -13.40
N LEU A 25 -17.41 1.82 -14.21
CA LEU A 25 -16.37 2.84 -14.38
C LEU A 25 -16.07 3.57 -13.07
N TYR A 26 -17.10 4.02 -12.34
CA TYR A 26 -16.95 4.68 -11.04
C TYR A 26 -16.22 3.77 -10.04
N GLN A 27 -16.68 2.53 -9.89
CA GLN A 27 -16.06 1.57 -9.00
C GLN A 27 -14.61 1.23 -9.41
N LYS A 28 -14.34 1.11 -10.71
CA LYS A 28 -13.02 0.80 -11.25
C LYS A 28 -11.99 1.86 -10.88
N VAL A 29 -12.34 3.15 -10.97
CA VAL A 29 -11.46 4.26 -10.58
C VAL A 29 -11.03 4.16 -9.11
N PHE A 30 -11.99 3.95 -8.20
CA PHE A 30 -11.68 3.82 -6.77
C PHE A 30 -10.96 2.52 -6.42
N ARG A 31 -11.28 1.41 -7.07
CA ARG A 31 -10.55 0.13 -6.94
C ARG A 31 -9.11 0.27 -7.40
N SER A 32 -8.85 1.08 -8.42
CA SER A 32 -7.47 1.37 -8.87
C SER A 32 -6.67 2.14 -7.84
N ILE A 33 -7.30 2.95 -6.99
CA ILE A 33 -6.61 3.66 -5.90
C ILE A 33 -6.34 2.72 -4.71
N TYR A 34 -7.40 2.08 -4.20
CA TYR A 34 -7.35 1.38 -2.91
C TYR A 34 -7.09 -0.12 -3.01
N GLY A 35 -7.18 -0.69 -4.21
CA GLY A 35 -7.28 -2.12 -4.39
C GLY A 35 -8.67 -2.67 -4.03
N TYR A 36 -8.86 -3.98 -4.21
CA TYR A 36 -10.11 -4.66 -3.90
C TYR A 36 -9.91 -6.17 -3.76
N ASN A 37 -10.82 -6.80 -3.02
CA ASN A 37 -10.90 -8.25 -2.97
C ASN A 37 -11.65 -8.78 -4.20
N GLN A 38 -11.05 -9.73 -4.91
CA GLN A 38 -11.65 -10.42 -6.03
C GLN A 38 -11.87 -11.90 -5.68
N ASN A 39 -13.13 -12.35 -5.77
CA ASN A 39 -13.48 -13.76 -5.67
C ASN A 39 -13.41 -14.40 -7.05
N VAL A 40 -12.63 -15.46 -7.17
CA VAL A 40 -12.49 -16.24 -8.42
C VAL A 40 -12.99 -17.66 -8.14
N THR A 41 -14.05 -18.08 -8.82
CA THR A 41 -14.53 -19.47 -8.80
C THR A 41 -13.82 -20.25 -9.89
N LYS A 42 -13.02 -21.24 -9.53
CA LYS A 42 -12.42 -22.19 -10.50
C LYS A 42 -13.38 -23.37 -10.72
N LYS A 43 -13.13 -24.15 -11.79
CA LYS A 43 -13.94 -25.32 -12.22
C LYS A 43 -14.31 -26.32 -11.11
N SER A 44 -13.68 -26.25 -9.95
CA SER A 44 -13.88 -27.13 -8.77
C SER A 44 -14.72 -26.50 -7.67
N THR A 45 -15.69 -25.67 -7.93
CA THR A 45 -16.57 -25.00 -6.93
C THR A 45 -15.85 -24.24 -5.79
N LYS A 46 -14.52 -24.32 -5.72
CA LYS A 46 -13.73 -23.59 -4.72
C LYS A 46 -13.66 -22.11 -5.08
N ILE A 47 -14.02 -21.27 -4.13
CA ILE A 47 -13.89 -19.83 -4.22
C ILE A 47 -12.53 -19.43 -3.68
N TYR A 48 -11.74 -18.73 -4.48
CA TYR A 48 -10.46 -18.15 -4.10
C TYR A 48 -10.63 -16.64 -3.98
N ASN A 49 -10.20 -16.11 -2.85
CA ASN A 49 -10.20 -14.67 -2.61
C ASN A 49 -8.79 -14.12 -2.84
N TYR A 50 -8.66 -13.16 -3.74
CA TYR A 50 -7.41 -12.47 -4.04
C TYR A 50 -7.56 -10.98 -3.77
N PHE A 51 -6.62 -10.39 -3.04
CA PHE A 51 -6.52 -8.95 -2.98
C PHE A 51 -5.79 -8.43 -4.22
N ARG A 52 -6.42 -7.51 -4.94
CA ARG A 52 -5.82 -6.80 -6.08
C ARG A 52 -5.33 -5.46 -5.60
N ASN A 53 -4.01 -5.23 -5.69
CA ASN A 53 -3.40 -4.00 -5.23
C ASN A 53 -3.89 -2.80 -6.04
N GLY A 54 -4.19 -1.71 -5.35
CA GLY A 54 -4.36 -0.38 -5.94
C GLY A 54 -3.07 0.44 -5.79
N VAL A 55 -3.11 1.66 -6.28
CA VAL A 55 -1.96 2.59 -6.28
C VAL A 55 -1.40 2.82 -4.87
N VAL A 56 -2.28 2.98 -3.88
CA VAL A 56 -1.86 3.24 -2.48
C VAL A 56 -1.74 1.97 -1.64
N SER A 57 -1.91 0.77 -2.22
CA SER A 57 -1.87 -0.48 -1.45
C SER A 57 -0.48 -0.80 -0.88
N ASN A 58 0.57 -0.30 -1.52
CA ASN A 58 1.96 -0.51 -1.09
C ASN A 58 2.53 0.65 -0.25
N THR A 59 1.66 1.50 0.26
CA THR A 59 2.01 2.68 1.06
C THR A 59 1.05 2.78 2.25
N PRO A 60 1.54 3.01 3.47
CA PRO A 60 0.65 3.32 4.59
C PRO A 60 -0.07 4.64 4.32
N TYR A 61 -1.37 4.69 4.61
CA TYR A 61 -2.18 5.90 4.45
C TYR A 61 -3.28 6.01 5.51
N ILE A 62 -3.73 7.22 5.76
CA ILE A 62 -4.89 7.51 6.59
C ILE A 62 -6.01 8.03 5.69
N LYS A 63 -7.19 7.41 5.78
CA LYS A 63 -8.40 7.90 5.11
C LYS A 63 -8.97 9.06 5.94
N SER A 64 -8.94 10.28 5.38
CA SER A 64 -9.38 11.51 6.08
C SER A 64 -10.72 12.01 5.56
N GLY A 65 -11.65 11.09 5.29
CA GLY A 65 -12.98 11.41 4.75
C GLY A 65 -13.19 10.89 3.34
N LYS A 66 -14.26 11.41 2.68
CA LYS A 66 -14.59 11.03 1.30
C LYS A 66 -13.59 11.70 0.36
N ASN A 67 -12.93 10.90 -0.49
CA ASN A 67 -11.98 11.40 -1.49
C ASN A 67 -10.82 12.21 -0.89
N SER A 68 -10.29 11.74 0.24
CA SER A 68 -9.21 12.42 0.94
C SER A 68 -8.28 11.41 1.61
N LEU A 69 -6.98 11.54 1.36
CA LEU A 69 -5.93 10.69 1.88
C LEU A 69 -4.82 11.51 2.52
N ILE A 70 -4.30 11.01 3.64
CA ILE A 70 -3.08 11.52 4.25
C ILE A 70 -1.99 10.46 4.05
N LEU A 71 -0.84 10.88 3.58
CA LEU A 71 0.28 10.04 3.17
C LEU A 71 1.59 10.52 3.80
N PRO A 72 2.59 9.64 3.94
CA PRO A 72 3.96 10.07 4.21
C PRO A 72 4.45 11.00 3.10
N ILE A 73 5.33 11.95 3.45
CA ILE A 73 5.93 12.86 2.47
C ILE A 73 6.71 12.04 1.42
N GLY A 74 6.48 12.35 0.15
CA GLY A 74 7.10 11.67 -1.00
C GLY A 74 6.35 10.42 -1.48
N SER A 75 5.38 9.92 -0.71
CA SER A 75 4.59 8.73 -1.08
C SER A 75 3.38 9.04 -1.95
N GLU A 76 3.09 10.30 -2.19
CA GLU A 76 1.97 10.76 -3.02
C GLU A 76 2.23 10.65 -4.53
N THR A 77 3.46 10.44 -4.94
CA THR A 77 3.88 10.50 -6.36
C THR A 77 3.13 9.49 -7.23
N GLU A 78 3.00 8.24 -6.78
CA GLU A 78 2.28 7.19 -7.52
C GLU A 78 0.78 7.53 -7.67
N LEU A 79 0.17 8.16 -6.65
CA LEU A 79 -1.23 8.60 -6.70
C LEU A 79 -1.42 9.76 -7.69
N ILE A 80 -0.51 10.72 -7.70
CA ILE A 80 -0.52 11.84 -8.65
C ILE A 80 -0.31 11.31 -10.08
N GLU A 81 0.65 10.42 -10.31
CA GLU A 81 0.85 9.79 -11.62
C GLU A 81 -0.44 9.07 -12.09
N TYR A 82 -1.12 8.38 -11.19
CA TYR A 82 -2.42 7.78 -11.51
C TYR A 82 -3.47 8.82 -11.93
N PHE A 83 -3.55 9.94 -11.23
CA PHE A 83 -4.48 11.02 -11.57
C PHE A 83 -4.21 11.61 -12.96
N GLU A 84 -2.96 11.70 -13.35
CA GLU A 84 -2.53 12.26 -14.63
C GLU A 84 -2.65 11.28 -15.80
N THR A 85 -2.28 10.02 -15.58
CA THR A 85 -2.09 9.03 -16.64
C THR A 85 -3.07 7.87 -16.61
N GLY A 86 -3.74 7.62 -15.47
CA GLY A 86 -4.54 6.43 -15.23
C GLY A 86 -3.71 5.17 -14.92
N LYS A 87 -2.36 5.26 -14.87
CA LYS A 87 -1.48 4.14 -14.60
C LYS A 87 -1.71 3.56 -13.20
N ASN A 88 -1.94 2.27 -13.12
CA ASN A 88 -2.21 1.59 -11.87
C ASN A 88 -1.84 0.11 -11.94
N PRO A 89 -1.59 -0.57 -10.80
CA PRO A 89 -1.12 -1.95 -10.78
C PRO A 89 -2.20 -2.99 -11.13
N THR A 90 -3.47 -2.61 -11.11
CA THR A 90 -4.59 -3.56 -11.19
C THR A 90 -5.19 -3.68 -12.58
N HIS A 91 -5.29 -2.56 -13.28
CA HIS A 91 -5.94 -2.47 -14.57
C HIS A 91 -4.94 -2.02 -15.61
N ASN A 92 -4.82 -2.80 -16.69
CA ASN A 92 -4.01 -2.41 -17.83
C ASN A 92 -4.74 -1.32 -18.64
N TRP A 93 -4.74 -0.10 -18.12
CA TRP A 93 -5.28 1.05 -18.83
C TRP A 93 -4.17 1.63 -19.70
N LYS A 94 -4.33 1.46 -21.00
CA LYS A 94 -3.41 2.07 -21.96
C LYS A 94 -3.54 3.58 -22.00
N ASN A 95 -4.73 4.10 -21.67
CA ASN A 95 -5.03 5.52 -21.61
C ASN A 95 -5.92 5.79 -20.39
N LYS A 96 -5.81 7.00 -19.84
CA LYS A 96 -6.77 7.53 -18.89
C LYS A 96 -8.17 7.44 -19.51
N GLY A 97 -9.09 6.75 -18.82
CA GLY A 97 -10.46 6.58 -19.32
C GLY A 97 -11.21 7.91 -19.40
N ASN A 98 -12.49 7.87 -19.74
CA ASN A 98 -13.38 9.05 -19.84
C ASN A 98 -13.72 9.61 -18.46
N TRP A 99 -12.70 10.05 -17.75
CA TRP A 99 -12.81 10.72 -16.44
C TRP A 99 -11.70 11.75 -16.30
N THR A 100 -12.01 12.78 -15.53
CA THR A 100 -11.04 13.79 -15.10
C THR A 100 -10.94 13.80 -13.58
N VAL A 101 -9.88 14.35 -13.06
CA VAL A 101 -9.71 14.53 -11.62
C VAL A 101 -9.11 15.89 -11.34
N GLU A 102 -9.74 16.59 -10.41
CA GLU A 102 -9.19 17.76 -9.77
C GLU A 102 -8.62 17.32 -8.42
N TYR A 103 -7.40 17.71 -8.09
CA TYR A 103 -6.82 17.41 -6.80
C TYR A 103 -6.09 18.60 -6.20
N LYS A 104 -6.04 18.60 -4.88
CA LYS A 104 -5.30 19.59 -4.09
C LYS A 104 -4.35 18.86 -3.16
N LYS A 105 -3.10 19.30 -3.12
CA LYS A 105 -2.06 18.83 -2.22
C LYS A 105 -1.79 19.89 -1.17
N ASP A 106 -1.93 19.53 0.09
CA ASP A 106 -1.62 20.37 1.25
C ASP A 106 -0.65 19.62 2.17
N PHE A 107 0.12 20.34 2.97
CA PHE A 107 0.89 19.77 4.06
C PHE A 107 0.15 19.97 5.37
N ILE A 108 0.03 18.91 6.15
CA ILE A 108 -0.63 18.94 7.46
C ILE A 108 0.24 18.24 8.51
N ASP A 109 -0.03 18.52 9.76
CA ASP A 109 0.60 17.86 10.89
C ASP A 109 -0.37 16.86 11.51
N VAL A 110 0.06 15.60 11.65
CA VAL A 110 -0.73 14.49 12.19
C VAL A 110 -0.10 14.00 13.48
N ASP A 111 -0.92 13.63 14.45
CA ASP A 111 -0.43 13.10 15.74
C ASP A 111 0.38 11.82 15.54
N SER A 112 1.54 11.74 16.18
CA SER A 112 2.44 10.59 16.10
C SER A 112 1.79 9.28 16.49
N GLU A 113 0.89 9.29 17.48
CA GLU A 113 0.13 8.10 17.89
C GLU A 113 -0.77 7.56 16.76
N THR A 114 -1.46 8.44 16.05
CA THR A 114 -2.30 8.06 14.89
C THR A 114 -1.46 7.44 13.78
N ILE A 115 -0.29 8.00 13.51
CA ILE A 115 0.64 7.48 12.51
C ILE A 115 1.20 6.13 12.95
N THR A 116 1.61 5.98 14.21
CA THR A 116 2.12 4.72 14.76
C THR A 116 1.09 3.60 14.59
N LYS A 117 -0.16 3.81 15.02
CA LYS A 117 -1.25 2.83 14.86
C LYS A 117 -1.52 2.50 13.39
N THR A 118 -1.42 3.49 12.51
CA THR A 118 -1.60 3.29 11.06
C THR A 118 -0.50 2.40 10.49
N LEU A 119 0.76 2.63 10.85
CA LEU A 119 1.90 1.82 10.42
C LEU A 119 1.82 0.39 10.96
N GLU A 120 1.52 0.22 12.25
CA GLU A 120 1.33 -1.10 12.87
C GLU A 120 0.23 -1.89 12.13
N ASN A 121 -0.93 -1.28 11.94
CA ASN A 121 -2.03 -1.92 11.21
C ASN A 121 -1.63 -2.25 9.77
N TYR A 122 -0.95 -1.34 9.08
CA TYR A 122 -0.48 -1.55 7.72
C TYR A 122 0.46 -2.75 7.62
N ILE A 123 1.50 -2.81 8.45
CA ILE A 123 2.48 -3.90 8.47
C ILE A 123 1.81 -5.24 8.78
N ASN A 124 0.91 -5.27 9.76
CA ASN A 124 0.21 -6.47 10.20
C ASN A 124 -0.86 -6.97 9.23
N THR A 125 -1.38 -6.12 8.35
CA THR A 125 -2.43 -6.49 7.38
C THR A 125 -1.92 -6.60 5.94
N LEU A 126 -0.69 -6.16 5.66
CA LEU A 126 -0.09 -6.21 4.33
C LEU A 126 -0.02 -7.66 3.82
N LYS A 127 -0.49 -7.85 2.60
CA LYS A 127 -0.45 -9.15 1.92
C LYS A 127 0.51 -9.09 0.74
N ILE A 128 1.29 -10.14 0.59
CA ILE A 128 2.22 -10.31 -0.53
C ILE A 128 1.98 -11.65 -1.23
N VAL A 129 2.55 -11.84 -2.40
CA VAL A 129 2.59 -13.11 -3.10
C VAL A 129 3.91 -13.80 -2.78
N ASN A 130 3.87 -15.00 -2.20
CA ASN A 130 5.07 -15.76 -1.85
C ASN A 130 5.63 -16.54 -3.06
N GLU A 131 6.76 -17.23 -2.85
CA GLU A 131 7.43 -18.06 -3.88
C GLU A 131 6.54 -19.14 -4.49
N SER A 132 5.52 -19.61 -3.75
CA SER A 132 4.54 -20.60 -4.24
C SER A 132 3.35 -19.94 -4.96
N ASN A 133 3.43 -18.66 -5.33
CA ASN A 133 2.35 -17.89 -5.95
C ASN A 133 1.05 -17.84 -5.09
N LYS A 134 1.19 -17.93 -3.77
CA LYS A 134 0.08 -17.78 -2.83
C LYS A 134 0.12 -16.41 -2.17
N GLN A 135 -1.05 -15.82 -1.97
CA GLN A 135 -1.16 -14.59 -1.18
C GLN A 135 -1.10 -14.94 0.30
N VAL A 136 -0.16 -14.34 1.02
CA VAL A 136 0.14 -14.58 2.43
C VAL A 136 0.26 -13.27 3.19
N ASN A 137 0.16 -13.34 4.52
CA ASN A 137 0.44 -12.18 5.38
C ASN A 137 1.95 -11.88 5.37
N PHE A 138 2.29 -10.60 5.29
CA PHE A 138 3.68 -10.17 5.16
C PHE A 138 4.52 -10.50 6.39
N MET A 139 4.01 -10.24 7.59
CA MET A 139 4.73 -10.51 8.83
C MET A 139 4.94 -12.02 9.07
N GLU A 140 3.96 -12.86 8.72
CA GLU A 140 4.09 -14.32 8.79
C GLU A 140 5.19 -14.81 7.83
N GLU A 141 5.21 -14.30 6.61
CA GLU A 141 6.22 -14.65 5.61
C GLU A 141 7.62 -14.20 6.03
N LEU A 142 7.78 -12.99 6.61
CA LEU A 142 9.06 -12.53 7.14
C LEU A 142 9.62 -13.48 8.21
N ASN A 143 8.78 -13.90 9.15
CA ASN A 143 9.19 -14.85 10.19
C ASN A 143 9.58 -16.22 9.59
N LEU A 144 8.86 -16.67 8.55
CA LEU A 144 9.17 -17.91 7.85
C LEU A 144 10.52 -17.84 7.12
N ILE A 145 10.81 -16.73 6.45
CA ILE A 145 12.10 -16.51 5.74
C ILE A 145 13.25 -16.47 6.73
N LEU A 146 13.07 -15.87 7.90
CA LEU A 146 14.11 -15.84 8.94
C LEU A 146 14.45 -17.23 9.45
N SER A 147 13.48 -18.13 9.53
CA SER A 147 13.65 -19.51 10.02
C SER A 147 14.21 -20.47 8.98
N LYS A 148 14.17 -20.12 7.69
CA LYS A 148 14.70 -20.94 6.59
C LYS A 148 16.15 -20.59 6.28
N ASP A 149 16.97 -21.59 5.96
CA ASP A 149 18.37 -21.37 5.58
C ASP A 149 18.53 -21.02 4.09
N ASN A 150 17.63 -21.49 3.24
CA ASN A 150 17.68 -21.26 1.78
C ASN A 150 16.36 -20.67 1.28
N SER A 151 16.40 -19.43 0.85
CA SER A 151 15.31 -18.74 0.13
C SER A 151 15.85 -18.18 -1.19
N ASN A 152 14.99 -18.08 -2.19
CA ASN A 152 15.35 -17.55 -3.50
C ASN A 152 15.83 -16.08 -3.36
N GLN A 153 17.03 -15.78 -3.86
CA GLN A 153 17.67 -14.45 -3.75
C GLN A 153 16.80 -13.33 -4.36
N ASN A 154 16.15 -13.59 -5.51
CA ASN A 154 15.29 -12.60 -6.15
C ASN A 154 14.05 -12.30 -5.31
N TYR A 155 13.50 -13.32 -4.65
CA TYR A 155 12.38 -13.15 -3.75
C TYR A 155 12.78 -12.33 -2.51
N ILE A 156 13.92 -12.64 -1.91
CA ILE A 156 14.45 -11.87 -0.77
C ILE A 156 14.67 -10.40 -1.16
N THR A 157 15.26 -10.15 -2.32
CA THR A 157 15.44 -8.76 -2.82
C THR A 157 14.10 -8.04 -2.95
N THR A 158 13.05 -8.73 -3.43
CA THR A 158 11.70 -8.17 -3.50
C THR A 158 11.15 -7.82 -2.12
N ILE A 159 11.29 -8.73 -1.16
CA ILE A 159 10.87 -8.52 0.24
C ILE A 159 11.60 -7.34 0.87
N LEU A 160 12.93 -7.29 0.75
CA LEU A 160 13.74 -6.18 1.28
C LEU A 160 13.36 -4.83 0.64
N ASN A 161 13.03 -4.81 -0.65
CA ASN A 161 12.57 -3.59 -1.32
C ASN A 161 11.22 -3.11 -0.78
N ILE A 162 10.28 -4.03 -0.48
CA ILE A 162 9.01 -3.67 0.17
C ILE A 162 9.27 -3.08 1.56
N MET A 163 10.10 -3.74 2.38
CA MET A 163 10.47 -3.24 3.70
C MET A 163 11.14 -1.87 3.62
N LYS A 164 12.09 -1.69 2.70
CA LYS A 164 12.82 -0.44 2.49
C LYS A 164 11.89 0.71 2.14
N LYS A 165 10.86 0.47 1.31
CA LYS A 165 9.85 1.49 0.99
C LYS A 165 9.13 1.99 2.25
N ILE A 166 8.79 1.11 3.18
CA ILE A 166 8.13 1.46 4.44
C ILE A 166 9.08 2.22 5.37
N ILE A 167 10.28 1.66 5.58
CA ILE A 167 11.31 2.18 6.50
C ILE A 167 11.79 3.57 6.09
N ASN A 168 11.88 3.85 4.81
CA ASN A 168 12.35 5.14 4.29
C ASN A 168 11.29 6.26 4.38
N THR A 169 10.06 5.96 4.83
CA THR A 169 9.06 7.02 5.05
C THR A 169 9.42 7.87 6.26
N ASN A 170 9.10 9.16 6.22
CA ASN A 170 9.26 10.02 7.39
C ASN A 170 8.39 9.54 8.56
N TRP A 171 7.21 8.96 8.31
CA TRP A 171 6.36 8.38 9.34
C TRP A 171 7.08 7.28 10.13
N PHE A 172 7.73 6.34 9.43
CA PHE A 172 8.46 5.26 10.09
C PHE A 172 9.65 5.78 10.87
N ASN A 173 10.44 6.67 10.28
CA ASN A 173 11.64 7.23 10.92
C ASN A 173 11.32 7.96 12.23
N GLU A 174 10.18 8.65 12.29
CA GLU A 174 9.78 9.41 13.47
C GLU A 174 9.05 8.59 14.53
N THR A 175 8.48 7.42 14.17
CA THR A 175 7.66 6.61 15.10
C THR A 175 8.27 5.26 15.47
N GLN A 176 9.29 4.78 14.76
CA GLN A 176 9.88 3.45 14.95
C GLN A 176 10.18 3.12 16.40
N LYS A 177 10.78 4.06 17.15
CA LYS A 177 11.17 3.87 18.55
C LYS A 177 9.99 3.91 19.54
N SER A 178 8.84 4.38 19.10
CA SER A 178 7.64 4.53 19.92
C SER A 178 6.77 3.27 19.96
N SER A 179 7.11 2.24 19.15
CA SER A 179 6.34 1.01 19.02
C SER A 179 7.24 -0.23 19.01
N ASN A 180 6.86 -1.23 19.78
CA ASN A 180 7.55 -2.52 19.79
C ASN A 180 7.41 -3.24 18.44
N ASP A 181 6.25 -3.15 17.78
CA ASP A 181 6.00 -3.80 16.49
C ASP A 181 6.85 -3.17 15.38
N LEU A 182 6.95 -1.83 15.35
CA LEU A 182 7.79 -1.14 14.38
C LEU A 182 9.28 -1.38 14.64
N SER A 183 9.71 -1.41 15.90
CA SER A 183 11.07 -1.75 16.28
C SER A 183 11.43 -3.18 15.85
N LYS A 184 10.54 -4.15 16.12
CA LYS A 184 10.70 -5.55 15.70
C LYS A 184 10.75 -5.69 14.18
N PHE A 185 9.90 -4.96 13.45
CA PHE A 185 9.93 -4.93 11.99
C PHE A 185 11.29 -4.45 11.46
N TYR A 186 11.84 -3.40 12.06
CA TYR A 186 13.17 -2.89 11.70
C TYR A 186 14.30 -3.87 12.03
N GLU A 187 14.21 -4.56 13.17
CA GLU A 187 15.16 -5.62 13.50
C GLU A 187 15.13 -6.78 12.50
N ILE A 188 13.94 -7.21 12.08
CA ILE A 188 13.76 -8.22 11.04
C ILE A 188 14.44 -7.78 9.74
N TYR A 189 14.22 -6.53 9.32
CA TYR A 189 14.88 -5.96 8.14
C TYR A 189 16.41 -6.06 8.23
N ASN A 190 16.99 -5.64 9.33
CA ASN A 190 18.44 -5.69 9.53
C ASN A 190 18.98 -7.13 9.55
N LYS A 191 18.27 -8.06 10.19
CA LYS A 191 18.63 -9.49 10.20
C LYS A 191 18.62 -10.08 8.79
N LEU A 192 17.58 -9.81 8.00
CA LEU A 192 17.48 -10.28 6.61
C LEU A 192 18.58 -9.66 5.74
N LYS A 193 18.86 -8.37 5.89
CA LYS A 193 19.91 -7.67 5.16
C LYS A 193 21.29 -8.30 5.42
N VAL A 194 21.61 -8.62 6.67
CA VAL A 194 22.87 -9.28 7.04
C VAL A 194 22.91 -10.74 6.53
N LYS A 195 21.82 -11.49 6.75
CA LYS A 195 21.73 -12.91 6.35
C LYS A 195 21.93 -13.13 4.85
N TYR A 196 21.48 -12.19 4.02
CA TYR A 196 21.52 -12.30 2.56
C TYR A 196 22.50 -11.33 1.87
N ASN A 197 23.41 -10.68 2.62
CA ASN A 197 24.48 -9.80 2.12
C ASN A 197 23.96 -8.69 1.17
N GLN A 198 22.91 -8.00 1.54
CA GLN A 198 22.27 -6.93 0.77
C GLN A 198 22.58 -5.54 1.37
#